data_1984eb1aa9bc4a3f80b4cc6560a6cd51
#
_entry.id   1984eb1aa9bc4a3f80b4cc6560a6cd51
#
_cell.length_a   1.000
_cell.length_b   1.000
_cell.length_c   1.000
_cell.angle_alpha   90.00
_cell.angle_beta   90.00
_cell.angle_gamma   90.00
#
_symmetry.space_group_name_H-M   'P 1'
#
loop_
_entity.id
_entity.type
_entity.pdbx_description
1 polymer ?
#
loop_
_entity_poly.entity_id
_entity_poly.type
_entity_poly.pdbx_seq_one_letter_code
_entity_poly.pdbx_strand_id
1 'polypeptide(L)'
;QRQMCIRDRCAPLIAGLKMSNLFIIRKNHLRRLCALLQNSGIRCRVLYLDGDKLTVLLYNPAMLAIYMRNKRVTTILMENGYEQFDLESILLEFGRRYRSYRTENKSFPHELGLLLGYPIDDVEGFIKNDGKNCLYTGYWKVYANVPAKRNLFRRFECAREELMKQIRQGKKVEQVIACKR
;
A
#
# COMPACT_ATOMS: atom_id res chain seq x y z
N GLN A 1 -19.59 5.93 9.26
CA GLN A 1 -19.18 5.86 7.83
C GLN A 1 -17.67 5.81 7.60
N ARG A 2 -16.82 6.51 8.38
CA ARG A 2 -15.35 6.56 8.17
C ARG A 2 -14.57 5.31 8.60
N GLN A 3 -15.09 4.50 9.53
CA GLN A 3 -14.47 3.22 9.91
C GLN A 3 -14.62 2.15 8.82
N MET A 4 -15.66 2.23 8.01
CA MET A 4 -15.89 1.36 6.86
C MET A 4 -14.79 1.52 5.79
N CYS A 5 -14.24 2.73 5.61
CA CYS A 5 -13.25 3.01 4.57
C CYS A 5 -11.88 2.32 4.80
N ILE A 6 -11.40 2.22 6.06
CA ILE A 6 -10.15 1.49 6.37
C ILE A 6 -10.38 -0.01 6.21
N ARG A 7 -11.50 -0.53 6.69
CA ARG A 7 -11.87 -1.96 6.59
C ARG A 7 -11.95 -2.41 5.14
N ASP A 8 -12.68 -1.67 4.30
CA ASP A 8 -12.86 -2.01 2.89
C ASP A 8 -11.54 -2.02 2.12
N ARG A 9 -10.68 -1.04 2.36
CA ARG A 9 -9.41 -0.90 1.63
C ARG A 9 -8.30 -1.81 2.17
N CYS A 10 -8.36 -2.25 3.43
CA CYS A 10 -7.37 -3.16 4.03
C CYS A 10 -7.64 -4.64 3.70
N ALA A 11 -8.81 -5.00 3.22
CA ALA A 11 -9.17 -6.40 3.02
C ALA A 11 -8.14 -7.18 2.18
N PRO A 12 -7.62 -6.68 1.04
CA PRO A 12 -6.58 -7.38 0.29
C PRO A 12 -5.25 -7.51 1.05
N LEU A 13 -4.88 -6.52 1.88
CA LEU A 13 -3.68 -6.57 2.72
C LEU A 13 -3.86 -7.60 3.86
N ILE A 14 -5.00 -7.58 4.54
CA ILE A 14 -5.36 -8.54 5.59
C ILE A 14 -5.41 -9.96 5.01
N ALA A 15 -5.89 -10.11 3.77
CA ALA A 15 -5.94 -11.39 3.08
C ALA A 15 -4.58 -11.87 2.55
N GLY A 16 -3.50 -11.12 2.72
CA GLY A 16 -2.18 -11.45 2.18
C GLY A 16 -2.09 -11.38 0.65
N LEU A 17 -3.07 -10.76 -0.01
CA LEU A 17 -3.10 -10.58 -1.46
C LEU A 17 -2.38 -9.31 -1.93
N LYS A 18 -2.16 -8.38 -1.00
CA LYS A 18 -1.46 -7.12 -1.22
C LYS A 18 -0.45 -6.93 -0.11
N MET A 19 0.73 -6.43 -0.42
CA MET A 19 1.80 -6.29 0.57
C MET A 19 1.73 -4.99 1.37
N SER A 20 1.05 -3.97 0.86
CA SER A 20 0.91 -2.69 1.56
C SER A 20 -0.30 -1.89 1.09
N ASN A 21 -0.65 -0.84 1.82
CA ASN A 21 -1.65 0.13 1.41
C ASN A 21 -1.41 1.51 2.08
N LEU A 22 -1.83 2.58 1.39
CA LEU A 22 -1.70 3.96 1.87
C LEU A 22 -3.07 4.47 2.33
N PHE A 23 -3.09 5.12 3.50
CA PHE A 23 -4.31 5.69 4.09
C PHE A 23 -4.08 7.09 4.62
N ILE A 24 -5.15 7.86 4.65
CA ILE A 24 -5.21 9.11 5.40
C ILE A 24 -6.17 8.88 6.57
N ILE A 25 -5.68 9.06 7.78
CA ILE A 25 -6.44 8.91 9.02
C ILE A 25 -6.35 10.19 9.84
N ARG A 26 -7.25 10.39 10.79
CA ARG A 26 -7.08 11.42 11.82
C ARG A 26 -6.08 10.97 12.87
N LYS A 27 -5.28 11.90 13.41
CA LYS A 27 -4.25 11.65 14.41
C LYS A 27 -4.78 10.90 15.64
N ASN A 28 -5.98 11.23 16.09
CA ASN A 28 -6.62 10.56 17.25
C ASN A 28 -6.95 9.08 17.00
N HIS A 29 -7.00 8.62 15.74
CA HIS A 29 -7.25 7.22 15.39
C HIS A 29 -6.00 6.36 15.34
N LEU A 30 -4.80 6.95 15.39
CA LEU A 30 -3.53 6.21 15.24
C LEU A 30 -3.37 5.13 16.33
N ARG A 31 -3.59 5.47 17.60
CA ARG A 31 -3.49 4.49 18.71
C ARG A 31 -4.41 3.30 18.50
N ARG A 32 -5.66 3.55 18.10
CA ARG A 32 -6.63 2.49 17.82
C ARG A 32 -6.21 1.64 16.63
N LEU A 33 -5.68 2.26 15.57
CA LEU A 33 -5.14 1.53 14.42
C LEU A 33 -3.98 0.62 14.83
N CYS A 34 -3.00 1.13 15.58
CA CYS A 34 -1.88 0.33 16.06
C CYS A 34 -2.34 -0.84 16.95
N ALA A 35 -3.31 -0.63 17.83
CA ALA A 35 -3.89 -1.69 18.65
C ALA A 35 -4.57 -2.78 17.80
N LEU A 36 -5.31 -2.39 16.74
CA LEU A 36 -5.94 -3.32 15.79
C LEU A 36 -4.91 -4.18 15.02
N LEU A 37 -3.72 -3.63 14.77
CA LEU A 37 -2.66 -4.30 14.03
C LEU A 37 -1.74 -5.16 14.90
N GLN A 38 -1.88 -5.09 16.23
CA GLN A 38 -1.15 -6.00 17.12
C GLN A 38 -1.42 -7.45 16.72
N ASN A 39 -0.36 -8.24 16.63
CA ASN A 39 -0.43 -9.66 16.24
C ASN A 39 -0.92 -9.95 14.79
N SER A 40 -1.08 -8.95 13.94
CA SER A 40 -1.52 -9.13 12.54
C SER A 40 -0.37 -9.40 11.56
N GLY A 41 0.89 -9.19 11.98
CA GLY A 41 2.04 -9.17 11.06
C GLY A 41 2.09 -7.92 10.16
N ILE A 42 1.12 -6.99 10.27
CA ILE A 42 1.08 -5.74 9.52
C ILE A 42 1.66 -4.62 10.39
N ARG A 43 2.56 -3.83 9.83
CA ARG A 43 3.13 -2.64 10.47
C ARG A 43 2.50 -1.36 9.92
N CYS A 44 2.54 -0.32 10.73
CA CYS A 44 2.08 1.03 10.39
C CYS A 44 3.27 2.00 10.44
N ARG A 45 3.50 2.73 9.34
CA ARG A 45 4.48 3.82 9.28
C ARG A 45 3.80 5.12 8.93
N VAL A 46 4.01 6.15 9.74
CA VAL A 46 3.55 7.50 9.44
C VAL A 46 4.53 8.12 8.43
N LEU A 47 4.01 8.56 7.30
CA LEU A 47 4.80 9.23 6.24
C LEU A 47 4.72 10.74 6.36
N TYR A 48 3.53 11.28 6.66
CA TYR A 48 3.30 12.73 6.67
C TYR A 48 2.17 13.12 7.64
N LEU A 49 2.32 14.26 8.27
CA LEU A 49 1.31 14.89 9.13
C LEU A 49 0.88 16.21 8.48
N ASP A 50 -0.42 16.38 8.28
CA ASP A 50 -1.06 17.58 7.75
C ASP A 50 -2.21 17.99 8.68
N GLY A 51 -1.95 18.96 9.55
CA GLY A 51 -2.88 19.35 10.59
C GLY A 51 -3.26 18.18 11.52
N ASP A 52 -4.52 17.76 11.49
CA ASP A 52 -5.04 16.61 12.23
C ASP A 52 -5.00 15.28 11.45
N LYS A 53 -4.51 15.30 10.18
CA LYS A 53 -4.49 14.15 9.29
C LYS A 53 -3.10 13.53 9.16
N LEU A 54 -3.03 12.22 9.29
CA LEU A 54 -1.83 11.42 9.08
C LEU A 54 -1.96 10.63 7.78
N THR A 55 -0.96 10.73 6.91
CA THR A 55 -0.75 9.77 5.84
C THR A 55 0.06 8.62 6.40
N VAL A 56 -0.51 7.42 6.38
CA VAL A 56 0.11 6.20 6.94
C VAL A 56 0.22 5.12 5.87
N LEU A 57 1.35 4.43 5.85
CA LEU A 57 1.58 3.21 5.10
C LEU A 57 1.35 2.02 6.03
N LEU A 58 0.40 1.15 5.69
CA LEU A 58 0.25 -0.16 6.31
C LEU A 58 0.92 -1.19 5.41
N TYR A 59 1.77 -2.05 5.96
CA TYR A 59 2.54 -3.00 5.17
C TYR A 59 2.86 -4.29 5.91
N ASN A 60 2.94 -5.39 5.17
CA ASN A 60 3.52 -6.64 5.64
C ASN A 60 5.04 -6.57 5.39
N PRO A 61 5.88 -6.50 6.44
CA PRO A 61 7.31 -6.28 6.29
C PRO A 61 8.01 -7.42 5.55
N ALA A 62 7.62 -8.67 5.75
CA ALA A 62 8.23 -9.81 5.08
C ALA A 62 7.95 -9.79 3.58
N MET A 63 6.69 -9.62 3.18
CA MET A 63 6.29 -9.54 1.76
C MET A 63 6.95 -8.35 1.06
N LEU A 64 6.93 -7.18 1.70
CA LEU A 64 7.49 -5.97 1.12
C LEU A 64 9.01 -6.06 1.00
N ALA A 65 9.71 -6.62 2.00
CA ALA A 65 11.15 -6.81 1.95
C ALA A 65 11.57 -7.77 0.81
N ILE A 66 10.83 -8.86 0.61
CA ILE A 66 11.09 -9.79 -0.52
C ILE A 66 10.90 -9.06 -1.86
N TYR A 67 9.83 -8.30 -2.01
CA TYR A 67 9.55 -7.55 -3.23
C TYR A 67 10.60 -6.50 -3.52
N MET A 68 11.07 -5.76 -2.51
CA MET A 68 12.09 -4.72 -2.65
C MET A 68 13.47 -5.27 -3.04
N ARG A 69 13.75 -6.56 -2.82
CA ARG A 69 14.98 -7.24 -3.27
C ARG A 69 14.95 -7.63 -4.75
N ASN A 70 13.82 -7.47 -5.44
CA ASN A 70 13.75 -7.75 -6.88
C ASN A 70 14.68 -6.80 -7.65
N LYS A 71 15.51 -7.34 -8.53
CA LYS A 71 16.51 -6.57 -9.27
C LYS A 71 15.93 -5.40 -10.08
N ARG A 72 14.76 -5.58 -10.70
CA ARG A 72 14.08 -4.49 -11.42
C ARG A 72 13.61 -3.39 -10.48
N VAL A 73 13.11 -3.76 -9.28
CA VAL A 73 12.70 -2.78 -8.24
C VAL A 73 13.91 -1.99 -7.77
N THR A 74 15.02 -2.66 -7.44
CA THR A 74 16.25 -1.97 -7.01
C THR A 74 16.79 -1.06 -8.11
N THR A 75 16.73 -1.45 -9.37
CA THR A 75 17.12 -0.59 -10.50
C THR A 75 16.29 0.69 -10.53
N ILE A 76 14.96 0.59 -10.45
CA ILE A 76 14.08 1.77 -10.42
C ILE A 76 14.41 2.67 -9.22
N LEU A 77 14.64 2.08 -8.04
CA LEU A 77 15.01 2.83 -6.84
C LEU A 77 16.37 3.56 -7.02
N MET A 78 17.38 2.89 -7.59
CA MET A 78 18.68 3.50 -7.89
C MET A 78 18.54 4.68 -8.84
N GLU A 79 17.81 4.53 -9.94
CA GLU A 79 17.51 5.60 -10.90
C GLU A 79 16.79 6.79 -10.26
N ASN A 80 16.04 6.55 -9.19
CA ASN A 80 15.43 7.58 -8.36
C ASN A 80 16.34 8.06 -7.22
N GLY A 81 17.62 7.68 -7.18
CA GLY A 81 18.61 8.19 -6.22
C GLY A 81 18.50 7.58 -4.82
N TYR A 82 18.03 6.33 -4.70
CA TYR A 82 18.15 5.55 -3.48
C TYR A 82 19.54 4.90 -3.42
N GLU A 83 20.22 5.01 -2.28
CA GLU A 83 21.58 4.49 -2.07
C GLU A 83 21.57 3.20 -1.23
N GLN A 84 20.54 2.98 -0.43
CA GLN A 84 20.40 1.82 0.44
C GLN A 84 19.11 1.07 0.12
N PHE A 85 19.18 -0.27 0.10
CA PHE A 85 18.12 -1.14 -0.40
C PHE A 85 17.55 -2.10 0.66
N ASP A 86 17.90 -1.92 1.93
CA ASP A 86 17.14 -2.53 3.02
C ASP A 86 15.79 -1.81 3.21
N LEU A 87 14.80 -2.53 3.71
CA LEU A 87 13.44 -2.03 3.77
C LEU A 87 13.31 -0.75 4.63
N GLU A 88 14.02 -0.67 5.74
CA GLU A 88 13.90 0.49 6.65
C GLU A 88 14.50 1.74 6.00
N SER A 89 15.65 1.63 5.35
CA SER A 89 16.28 2.74 4.62
C SER A 89 15.41 3.21 3.45
N ILE A 90 14.83 2.27 2.68
CA ILE A 90 13.88 2.61 1.61
C ILE A 90 12.67 3.37 2.17
N LEU A 91 12.07 2.88 3.25
CA LEU A 91 10.90 3.52 3.85
C LEU A 91 11.23 4.88 4.47
N LEU A 92 12.43 5.06 5.02
CA LEU A 92 12.89 6.34 5.55
C LEU A 92 13.05 7.37 4.45
N GLU A 93 13.78 7.02 3.39
CA GLU A 93 14.02 7.89 2.25
C GLU A 93 12.71 8.24 1.52
N PHE A 94 11.84 7.26 1.31
CA PHE A 94 10.52 7.52 0.75
C PHE A 94 9.71 8.50 1.61
N GLY A 95 9.73 8.33 2.94
CA GLY A 95 9.04 9.25 3.87
C GLY A 95 9.56 10.69 3.74
N ARG A 96 10.88 10.87 3.57
CA ARG A 96 11.51 12.17 3.31
C ARG A 96 11.01 12.79 1.99
N ARG A 97 11.03 12.02 0.90
CA ARG A 97 10.57 12.44 -0.44
C ARG A 97 9.09 12.76 -0.47
N TYR A 98 8.27 11.92 0.16
CA TYR A 98 6.83 12.15 0.25
C TYR A 98 6.53 13.45 1.01
N ARG A 99 7.29 13.76 2.07
CA ARG A 99 7.19 15.01 2.80
C ARG A 99 7.55 16.20 1.91
N SER A 100 8.70 16.17 1.22
CA SER A 100 9.12 17.25 0.29
C SER A 100 8.10 17.46 -0.83
N TYR A 101 7.52 16.40 -1.37
CA TYR A 101 6.40 16.52 -2.31
C TYR A 101 5.21 17.30 -1.70
N ARG A 102 4.87 17.03 -0.44
CA ARG A 102 3.73 17.65 0.24
C ARG A 102 3.97 19.08 0.69
N THR A 103 5.19 19.47 0.97
CA THR A 103 5.54 20.77 1.57
C THR A 103 6.25 21.72 0.61
N GLU A 104 7.01 21.20 -0.35
CA GLU A 104 7.90 21.97 -1.23
C GLU A 104 7.46 21.95 -2.70
N ASN A 105 6.26 21.41 -2.97
CA ASN A 105 5.70 21.30 -4.34
C ASN A 105 6.64 20.58 -5.34
N LYS A 106 7.47 19.63 -4.83
CA LYS A 106 8.31 18.79 -5.68
C LYS A 106 7.48 17.78 -6.47
N SER A 107 8.08 17.13 -7.45
CA SER A 107 7.44 16.09 -8.24
C SER A 107 6.92 14.94 -7.38
N PHE A 108 5.80 14.35 -7.79
CA PHE A 108 5.23 13.20 -7.12
C PHE A 108 6.20 12.00 -7.14
N PRO A 109 6.47 11.36 -6.00
CA PRO A 109 7.37 10.20 -5.96
C PRO A 109 6.69 8.97 -6.59
N HIS A 110 7.01 8.69 -7.86
CA HIS A 110 6.39 7.60 -8.63
C HIS A 110 6.72 6.21 -8.06
N GLU A 111 7.83 6.08 -7.33
CA GLU A 111 8.20 4.88 -6.59
C GLU A 111 7.20 4.49 -5.50
N LEU A 112 6.22 5.34 -5.19
CA LEU A 112 5.06 4.96 -4.37
C LEU A 112 4.38 3.70 -4.91
N GLY A 113 4.33 3.51 -6.23
CA GLY A 113 3.76 2.31 -6.85
C GLY A 113 4.47 1.03 -6.40
N LEU A 114 5.81 1.07 -6.27
CA LEU A 114 6.60 -0.04 -5.73
C LEU A 114 6.26 -0.30 -4.27
N LEU A 115 6.22 0.75 -3.45
CA LEU A 115 5.86 0.62 -2.03
C LEU A 115 4.43 0.12 -1.84
N LEU A 116 3.51 0.41 -2.77
CA LEU A 116 2.15 -0.13 -2.77
C LEU A 116 2.07 -1.56 -3.31
N GLY A 117 3.20 -2.13 -3.75
CA GLY A 117 3.28 -3.48 -4.27
C GLY A 117 2.56 -3.66 -5.60
N TYR A 118 2.54 -2.62 -6.42
CA TYR A 118 2.02 -2.75 -7.77
C TYR A 118 2.97 -3.58 -8.63
N PRO A 119 2.46 -4.31 -9.61
CA PRO A 119 3.30 -5.05 -10.55
C PRO A 119 4.31 -4.13 -11.22
N ILE A 120 5.56 -4.58 -11.29
CA ILE A 120 6.69 -3.76 -11.77
C ILE A 120 6.43 -3.23 -13.18
N ASP A 121 5.86 -4.06 -14.07
CA ASP A 121 5.51 -3.65 -15.45
C ASP A 121 4.54 -2.47 -15.48
N ASP A 122 3.61 -2.40 -14.52
CA ASP A 122 2.66 -1.30 -14.42
C ASP A 122 3.30 -0.04 -13.85
N VAL A 123 4.25 -0.19 -12.92
CA VAL A 123 5.03 0.96 -12.39
C VAL A 123 5.94 1.54 -13.46
N GLU A 124 6.70 0.71 -14.17
CA GLU A 124 7.53 1.14 -15.29
C GLU A 124 6.69 1.79 -16.40
N GLY A 125 5.56 1.17 -16.75
CA GLY A 125 4.62 1.71 -17.72
C GLY A 125 4.06 3.06 -17.31
N PHE A 126 3.75 3.23 -16.04
CA PHE A 126 3.29 4.52 -15.48
C PHE A 126 4.37 5.60 -15.60
N ILE A 127 5.60 5.30 -15.19
CA ILE A 127 6.74 6.23 -15.27
C ILE A 127 7.01 6.59 -16.73
N LYS A 128 7.13 5.60 -17.61
CA LYS A 128 7.43 5.80 -19.04
C LYS A 128 6.39 6.65 -19.77
N ASN A 129 5.12 6.53 -19.39
CA ASN A 129 4.00 7.21 -20.06
C ASN A 129 3.49 8.44 -19.29
N ASP A 130 4.18 8.89 -18.25
CA ASP A 130 3.74 9.98 -17.38
C ASP A 130 2.27 9.80 -16.90
N GLY A 131 1.94 8.57 -16.54
CA GLY A 131 0.61 8.19 -16.10
C GLY A 131 -0.49 8.22 -17.19
N LYS A 132 -0.13 8.41 -18.45
CA LYS A 132 -1.05 8.43 -19.61
C LYS A 132 -1.06 7.08 -20.33
N ASN A 133 -1.94 6.91 -21.30
CA ASN A 133 -1.97 5.75 -22.20
C ASN A 133 -2.05 4.38 -21.50
N CYS A 134 -2.70 4.29 -20.33
CA CYS A 134 -2.91 3.01 -19.68
C CYS A 134 -3.92 2.15 -20.46
N LEU A 135 -3.71 0.85 -20.46
CA LEU A 135 -4.58 -0.12 -21.15
C LEU A 135 -5.89 -0.36 -20.38
N TYR A 136 -5.86 -0.18 -19.06
CA TYR A 136 -7.02 -0.39 -18.19
C TYR A 136 -6.81 0.37 -16.86
N THR A 137 -7.90 0.84 -16.24
CA THR A 137 -7.89 1.46 -14.92
C THR A 137 -8.74 0.64 -13.96
N GLY A 138 -8.13 0.15 -12.88
CA GLY A 138 -8.78 -0.54 -11.78
C GLY A 138 -8.27 -0.01 -10.45
N TYR A 139 -7.70 -0.86 -9.60
CA TYR A 139 -7.03 -0.42 -8.37
C TYR A 139 -5.82 0.48 -8.64
N TRP A 140 -5.22 0.35 -9.82
CA TRP A 140 -4.18 1.22 -10.38
C TRP A 140 -4.31 1.26 -11.90
N LYS A 141 -3.50 2.09 -12.57
CA LYS A 141 -3.39 2.14 -14.03
C LYS A 141 -2.54 0.98 -14.52
N VAL A 142 -3.12 0.12 -15.35
CA VAL A 142 -2.52 -1.10 -15.89
C VAL A 142 -1.89 -0.83 -17.25
N TYR A 143 -0.65 -1.23 -17.42
CA TYR A 143 0.12 -1.06 -18.66
C TYR A 143 0.52 -2.39 -19.34
N ALA A 144 0.41 -3.52 -18.61
CA ALA A 144 0.74 -4.83 -19.15
C ALA A 144 -0.20 -5.91 -18.61
N ASN A 145 -0.44 -6.95 -19.41
CA ASN A 145 -1.18 -8.15 -19.04
C ASN A 145 -2.52 -7.85 -18.32
N VAL A 146 -3.39 -7.12 -19.00
CA VAL A 146 -4.71 -6.72 -18.47
C VAL A 146 -5.52 -7.92 -17.94
N PRO A 147 -5.58 -9.10 -18.61
CA PRO A 147 -6.34 -10.24 -18.08
C PRO A 147 -5.88 -10.69 -16.69
N ALA A 148 -4.57 -10.80 -16.46
CA ALA A 148 -4.01 -11.18 -15.15
C ALA A 148 -4.34 -10.14 -14.09
N LYS A 149 -4.26 -8.83 -14.41
CA LYS A 149 -4.56 -7.75 -13.47
C LYS A 149 -6.07 -7.73 -13.13
N ARG A 150 -6.95 -7.92 -14.10
CA ARG A 150 -8.40 -8.04 -13.86
C ARG A 150 -8.72 -9.21 -12.93
N ASN A 151 -8.04 -10.35 -13.11
CA ASN A 151 -8.20 -11.48 -12.21
C ASN A 151 -7.72 -11.15 -10.78
N LEU A 152 -6.58 -10.46 -10.65
CA LEU A 152 -6.08 -10.00 -9.35
C LEU A 152 -7.07 -9.02 -8.69
N PHE A 153 -7.63 -8.08 -9.42
CA PHE A 153 -8.63 -7.14 -8.90
C PHE A 153 -9.89 -7.86 -8.43
N ARG A 154 -10.35 -8.87 -9.17
CA ARG A 154 -11.48 -9.72 -8.74
C ARG A 154 -11.17 -10.42 -7.41
N ARG A 155 -9.96 -10.94 -7.23
CA ARG A 155 -9.53 -11.52 -5.94
C ARG A 155 -9.56 -10.50 -4.80
N PHE A 156 -9.20 -9.25 -5.06
CA PHE A 156 -9.30 -8.17 -4.08
C PHE A 156 -10.76 -7.88 -3.69
N GLU A 157 -11.67 -7.86 -4.67
CA GLU A 157 -13.10 -7.70 -4.41
C GLU A 157 -13.66 -8.86 -3.58
N CYS A 158 -13.36 -10.10 -3.94
CA CYS A 158 -13.77 -11.27 -3.15
C CYS A 158 -13.23 -11.21 -1.70
N ALA A 159 -11.98 -10.78 -1.50
CA ALA A 159 -11.42 -10.63 -0.17
C ALA A 159 -12.15 -9.53 0.64
N ARG A 160 -12.56 -8.46 -0.03
CA ARG A 160 -13.35 -7.38 0.59
C ARG A 160 -14.75 -7.87 1.00
N GLU A 161 -15.43 -8.56 0.10
CA GLU A 161 -16.77 -9.11 0.36
C GLU A 161 -16.75 -10.10 1.51
N GLU A 162 -15.77 -10.99 1.53
CA GLU A 162 -15.60 -11.97 2.63
C GLU A 162 -15.33 -11.29 3.98
N LEU A 163 -14.45 -10.28 4.01
CA LEU A 163 -14.21 -9.50 5.23
C LEU A 163 -15.49 -8.83 5.72
N MET A 164 -16.24 -8.20 4.81
CA MET A 164 -17.49 -7.53 5.15
C MET A 164 -18.56 -8.51 5.64
N LYS A 165 -18.64 -9.71 5.05
CA LYS A 165 -19.54 -10.77 5.51
C LYS A 165 -19.22 -11.20 6.93
N GLN A 166 -17.95 -11.43 7.25
CA GLN A 166 -17.52 -11.82 8.62
C GLN A 166 -17.86 -10.74 9.66
N ILE A 167 -17.66 -9.47 9.30
CA ILE A 167 -18.02 -8.33 10.18
C ILE A 167 -19.55 -8.26 10.39
N ARG A 168 -20.35 -8.46 9.33
CA ARG A 168 -21.83 -8.49 9.45
C ARG A 168 -22.32 -9.65 10.30
N GLN A 169 -21.58 -10.76 10.35
CA GLN A 169 -21.82 -11.90 11.24
C GLN A 169 -21.38 -11.67 12.69
N GLY A 170 -20.95 -10.45 13.05
CA GLY A 170 -20.59 -10.07 14.41
C GLY A 170 -19.13 -10.37 14.80
N LYS A 171 -18.28 -10.85 13.88
CA LYS A 171 -16.84 -11.02 14.19
C LYS A 171 -16.19 -9.67 14.38
N LYS A 172 -15.40 -9.53 15.43
CA LYS A 172 -14.58 -8.33 15.64
C LYS A 172 -13.45 -8.29 14.60
N VAL A 173 -13.09 -7.09 14.14
CA VAL A 173 -12.05 -6.89 13.13
C VAL A 173 -10.71 -7.49 13.57
N GLU A 174 -10.39 -7.38 14.86
CA GLU A 174 -9.20 -7.96 15.49
C GLU A 174 -9.14 -9.48 15.30
N GLN A 175 -10.25 -10.15 15.45
CA GLN A 175 -10.35 -11.62 15.29
C GLN A 175 -10.16 -12.02 13.82
N VAL A 176 -10.72 -11.24 12.89
CA VAL A 176 -10.58 -11.51 11.45
C VAL A 176 -9.14 -11.28 10.98
N ILE A 177 -8.47 -10.28 11.53
CA ILE A 177 -7.06 -9.98 11.23
C ILE A 177 -6.13 -11.07 11.81
N ALA A 178 -6.39 -11.55 13.02
CA ALA A 178 -5.56 -12.56 13.69
C ALA A 178 -5.71 -13.98 13.11
N CYS A 179 -6.87 -14.33 12.53
CA CYS A 179 -7.14 -15.66 11.97
C CYS A 179 -6.42 -16.01 10.65
N LYS A 180 -5.65 -15.09 10.08
CA LYS A 180 -4.98 -15.29 8.77
C LYS A 180 -3.45 -15.40 8.88
N ARG A 181 -3.00 -16.11 9.92
CA ARG A 181 -1.61 -16.59 10.02
C ARG A 181 -1.37 -17.82 9.17
#